data_5500a2edba5f1dabee3ed9dda1d29c34
#
_entry.id   5500a2edba5f1dabee3ed9dda1d29c34
#
_cell.length_a   1.000
_cell.length_b   1.000
_cell.length_c   1.000
_cell.angle_alpha   90.00
_cell.angle_beta   90.00
_cell.angle_gamma   90.00
#
_symmetry.space_group_name_H-M   'P 1'
#
loop_
_entity.id
_entity.type
_entity.pdbx_description
1 polymer ?
#
loop_
_entity_poly.entity_id
_entity_poly.type
_entity_poly.pdbx_seq_one_letter_code
_entity_poly.pdbx_strand_id
1 'polypeptide(L)'
;MPANSSRSARKLGGSLAKHATLIVVSVLLGFPLLWMVLTSLKTNPQSLAIPPLWWPHPFVWRNYPDMLSAVPFWRFVLNTLMYAGVTIVGVCVSSSLVAYGFSRIRWRGRDILFQVMVGTLLIPFFATLIPLFTMYKQFHMVGWYLPLMIPTFLGSSVFSTFLLRQFFMTIPESLSDAARVDGANEFMIFSRIILPMAKPALATVILFQFIYCWNDFLGPLIYINNQVWFPLSLGLNLILGTYTTDWPWVMAAATAATAPIIILFFFTQRTFIQGIAIQGTGVKG
;
A
#
# COMPACT_ATOMS: atom_id res chain seq x y z
N MET A 1 48.57 22.70 -18.91
CA MET A 1 47.59 21.76 -18.27
C MET A 1 46.67 22.51 -17.31
N PRO A 2 45.56 23.16 -17.74
CA PRO A 2 44.55 23.69 -16.82
C PRO A 2 43.08 23.22 -17.07
N ALA A 3 42.85 22.16 -17.86
CA ALA A 3 41.48 21.76 -18.25
C ALA A 3 40.72 20.89 -17.24
N ASN A 4 41.39 20.37 -16.17
CA ASN A 4 40.76 19.44 -15.22
C ASN A 4 40.08 20.11 -14.01
N SER A 5 40.49 21.35 -13.64
CA SER A 5 39.93 22.04 -12.47
C SER A 5 38.52 22.60 -12.73
N SER A 6 38.24 23.07 -13.92
CA SER A 6 36.92 23.63 -14.30
C SER A 6 35.83 22.55 -14.41
N ARG A 7 36.17 21.33 -14.88
CA ARG A 7 35.25 20.18 -14.94
C ARG A 7 34.92 19.65 -13.54
N SER A 8 35.89 19.65 -12.61
CA SER A 8 35.69 19.23 -11.23
C SER A 8 34.81 20.20 -10.46
N ALA A 9 35.04 21.51 -10.60
CA ALA A 9 34.22 22.57 -9.99
C ALA A 9 32.79 22.56 -10.51
N ARG A 10 32.57 22.30 -11.80
CA ARG A 10 31.24 22.23 -12.41
C ARG A 10 30.47 20.97 -11.96
N LYS A 11 31.16 19.84 -11.77
CA LYS A 11 30.59 18.60 -11.18
C LYS A 11 30.22 18.81 -9.72
N LEU A 12 31.08 19.49 -8.95
CA LEU A 12 30.85 19.78 -7.54
C LEU A 12 29.64 20.75 -7.36
N GLY A 13 29.57 21.82 -8.16
CA GLY A 13 28.46 22.77 -8.18
C GLY A 13 27.13 22.08 -8.56
N GLY A 14 27.14 21.19 -9.58
CA GLY A 14 25.96 20.42 -9.95
C GLY A 14 25.52 19.41 -8.89
N SER A 15 26.47 18.83 -8.15
CA SER A 15 26.18 17.93 -7.02
C SER A 15 25.57 18.72 -5.84
N LEU A 16 26.15 19.86 -5.48
CA LEU A 16 25.64 20.73 -4.41
C LEU A 16 24.22 21.23 -4.71
N ALA A 17 23.98 21.69 -5.94
CA ALA A 17 22.64 22.12 -6.34
C ALA A 17 21.61 20.99 -6.22
N LYS A 18 21.94 19.77 -6.67
CA LYS A 18 21.07 18.60 -6.52
C LYS A 18 20.74 18.29 -5.05
N HIS A 19 21.76 18.27 -4.17
CA HIS A 19 21.54 18.00 -2.76
C HIS A 19 20.72 19.12 -2.09
N ALA A 20 21.00 20.39 -2.40
CA ALA A 20 20.20 21.50 -1.90
C ALA A 20 18.73 21.40 -2.33
N THR A 21 18.46 21.11 -3.60
CA THR A 21 17.08 20.88 -4.09
C THR A 21 16.42 19.72 -3.36
N LEU A 22 17.12 18.59 -3.20
CA LEU A 22 16.58 17.43 -2.48
C LEU A 22 16.27 17.76 -1.03
N ILE A 23 17.14 18.48 -0.33
CA ILE A 23 16.91 18.90 1.06
C ILE A 23 15.69 19.81 1.16
N VAL A 24 15.60 20.83 0.30
CA VAL A 24 14.45 21.75 0.29
C VAL A 24 13.15 21.02 0.05
N VAL A 25 13.10 20.14 -0.95
CA VAL A 25 11.93 19.33 -1.26
C VAL A 25 11.59 18.39 -0.10
N SER A 26 12.58 17.73 0.51
CA SER A 26 12.37 16.85 1.66
C SER A 26 11.82 17.58 2.87
N VAL A 27 12.34 18.77 3.17
CA VAL A 27 11.83 19.60 4.28
C VAL A 27 10.40 20.04 4.00
N LEU A 28 10.10 20.47 2.79
CA LEU A 28 8.76 20.92 2.40
C LEU A 28 7.73 19.79 2.47
N LEU A 29 8.09 18.60 1.98
CA LEU A 29 7.22 17.43 2.03
C LEU A 29 7.11 16.83 3.44
N GLY A 30 8.16 16.92 4.25
CA GLY A 30 8.17 16.46 5.64
C GLY A 30 7.48 17.40 6.63
N PHE A 31 7.29 18.67 6.25
CA PHE A 31 6.72 19.69 7.12
C PHE A 31 5.34 19.33 7.70
N PRO A 32 4.36 18.84 6.92
CA PRO A 32 3.06 18.43 7.46
C PRO A 32 3.16 17.33 8.52
N LEU A 33 4.07 16.37 8.33
CA LEU A 33 4.30 15.30 9.31
C LEU A 33 4.92 15.86 10.60
N LEU A 34 5.91 16.74 10.47
CA LEU A 34 6.51 17.42 11.61
C LEU A 34 5.47 18.24 12.38
N TRP A 35 4.63 18.99 11.67
CA TRP A 35 3.55 19.77 12.27
C TRP A 35 2.53 18.89 13.02
N MET A 36 2.16 17.75 12.44
CA MET A 36 1.28 16.76 13.07
C MET A 36 1.88 16.25 14.39
N VAL A 37 3.15 15.84 14.38
CA VAL A 37 3.86 15.38 15.58
C VAL A 37 3.98 16.49 16.63
N LEU A 38 4.36 17.71 16.24
CA LEU A 38 4.44 18.83 17.17
C LEU A 38 3.07 19.18 17.77
N THR A 39 2.02 19.15 16.95
CA THR A 39 0.67 19.45 17.42
C THR A 39 0.12 18.38 18.37
N SER A 40 0.49 17.10 18.15
CA SER A 40 0.12 16.02 19.08
C SER A 40 0.68 16.19 20.50
N LEU A 41 1.72 17.01 20.66
CA LEU A 41 2.40 17.28 21.93
C LEU A 41 2.00 18.61 22.57
N LYS A 42 1.05 19.34 21.96
CA LYS A 42 0.54 20.61 22.49
C LYS A 42 -0.61 20.41 23.48
N THR A 43 -0.91 21.47 24.23
CA THR A 43 -2.22 21.60 24.90
C THR A 43 -3.27 22.06 23.87
N ASN A 44 -4.55 21.86 24.19
CA ASN A 44 -5.63 22.28 23.30
C ASN A 44 -5.61 23.79 22.98
N PRO A 45 -5.44 24.71 23.95
CA PRO A 45 -5.29 26.14 23.65
C PRO A 45 -4.10 26.46 22.76
N GLN A 46 -2.97 25.72 22.90
CA GLN A 46 -1.80 25.92 22.03
C GLN A 46 -2.06 25.48 20.58
N SER A 47 -2.86 24.45 20.38
CA SER A 47 -3.18 23.96 19.04
C SER A 47 -4.07 24.91 18.26
N LEU A 48 -4.86 25.71 18.95
CA LEU A 48 -5.81 26.69 18.38
C LEU A 48 -5.28 28.15 18.43
N ALA A 49 -4.06 28.37 18.93
CA ALA A 49 -3.49 29.71 19.07
C ALA A 49 -3.28 30.42 17.74
N ILE A 50 -3.61 31.70 17.69
CA ILE A 50 -3.36 32.60 16.56
C ILE A 50 -2.53 33.79 17.06
N PRO A 51 -1.26 34.00 16.58
CA PRO A 51 -0.55 33.22 15.57
C PRO A 51 -0.20 31.80 16.02
N PRO A 52 0.01 30.85 15.08
CA PRO A 52 0.32 29.46 15.41
C PRO A 52 1.60 29.35 16.24
N LEU A 53 1.54 28.61 17.35
CA LEU A 53 2.71 28.32 18.17
C LEU A 53 3.47 27.13 17.54
N TRP A 54 4.76 27.32 17.22
CA TRP A 54 5.59 26.31 16.59
C TRP A 54 5.99 25.20 17.56
N TRP A 55 6.41 25.55 18.78
CA TRP A 55 6.90 24.61 19.77
C TRP A 55 5.88 24.41 20.90
N PRO A 56 5.62 23.16 21.28
CA PRO A 56 4.83 22.85 22.47
C PRO A 56 5.53 23.41 23.73
N HIS A 57 4.77 24.07 24.60
CA HIS A 57 5.29 24.54 25.88
C HIS A 57 4.16 24.62 26.92
N PRO A 58 4.02 23.62 27.84
CA PRO A 58 4.83 22.39 27.99
C PRO A 58 4.59 21.35 26.89
N PHE A 59 5.52 20.37 26.78
CA PHE A 59 5.31 19.17 25.98
C PHE A 59 4.36 18.22 26.72
N VAL A 60 3.20 17.92 26.12
CA VAL A 60 2.18 17.07 26.73
C VAL A 60 2.25 15.66 26.15
N TRP A 61 3.22 14.87 26.59
CA TRP A 61 3.37 13.47 26.19
C TRP A 61 2.15 12.61 26.55
N ARG A 62 1.40 13.03 27.55
CA ARG A 62 0.22 12.34 28.07
C ARG A 62 -0.92 12.24 27.04
N ASN A 63 -0.93 13.07 26.02
CA ASN A 63 -1.91 13.00 24.94
C ASN A 63 -1.95 11.61 24.27
N TYR A 64 -0.82 10.91 24.17
CA TYR A 64 -0.75 9.58 23.59
C TYR A 64 -1.43 8.51 24.45
N PRO A 65 -1.00 8.23 25.69
CA PRO A 65 -1.65 7.23 26.52
C PRO A 65 -3.12 7.56 26.81
N ASP A 66 -3.46 8.83 27.00
CA ASP A 66 -4.84 9.25 27.24
C ASP A 66 -5.72 8.96 26.03
N MET A 67 -5.30 9.30 24.83
CA MET A 67 -5.98 8.97 23.56
C MET A 67 -6.09 7.45 23.36
N LEU A 68 -5.00 6.71 23.59
CA LEU A 68 -4.99 5.24 23.42
C LEU A 68 -5.92 4.52 24.39
N SER A 69 -6.19 5.11 25.57
CA SER A 69 -7.12 4.57 26.57
C SER A 69 -8.56 4.98 26.33
N ALA A 70 -8.79 6.16 25.72
CA ALA A 70 -10.13 6.70 25.45
C ALA A 70 -10.89 5.96 24.35
N VAL A 71 -10.16 5.31 23.43
CA VAL A 71 -10.73 4.56 22.31
C VAL A 71 -10.08 3.17 22.19
N PRO A 72 -10.75 2.17 21.62
CA PRO A 72 -10.18 0.83 21.44
C PRO A 72 -9.16 0.82 20.27
N PHE A 73 -8.14 1.70 20.32
CA PHE A 73 -7.17 1.92 19.23
C PHE A 73 -6.48 0.62 18.78
N TRP A 74 -6.03 -0.19 19.74
CA TRP A 74 -5.36 -1.46 19.44
C TRP A 74 -6.27 -2.47 18.74
N ARG A 75 -7.58 -2.44 19.03
CA ARG A 75 -8.55 -3.25 18.29
C ARG A 75 -8.66 -2.80 16.85
N PHE A 76 -8.68 -1.51 16.59
CA PHE A 76 -8.68 -0.97 15.21
C PHE A 76 -7.42 -1.38 14.44
N VAL A 77 -6.25 -1.33 15.10
CA VAL A 77 -4.99 -1.81 14.51
C VAL A 77 -5.07 -3.31 14.20
N LEU A 78 -5.51 -4.15 15.14
CA LEU A 78 -5.63 -5.59 14.95
C LEU A 78 -6.64 -5.95 13.85
N ASN A 79 -7.77 -5.24 13.78
CA ASN A 79 -8.75 -5.41 12.71
C ASN A 79 -8.14 -5.09 11.34
N THR A 80 -7.36 -4.00 11.25
CA THR A 80 -6.65 -3.66 10.01
C THR A 80 -5.63 -4.71 9.62
N LEU A 81 -4.84 -5.20 10.58
CA LEU A 81 -3.84 -6.26 10.34
C LEU A 81 -4.49 -7.57 9.91
N MET A 82 -5.62 -7.96 10.52
CA MET A 82 -6.40 -9.12 10.11
C MET A 82 -6.91 -8.93 8.66
N TYR A 83 -7.54 -7.81 8.37
CA TYR A 83 -8.04 -7.47 7.03
C TYR A 83 -6.90 -7.51 6.00
N ALA A 84 -5.81 -6.82 6.27
CA ALA A 84 -4.63 -6.79 5.40
C ALA A 84 -4.05 -8.20 5.21
N GLY A 85 -3.87 -8.96 6.29
CA GLY A 85 -3.29 -10.31 6.22
C GLY A 85 -4.10 -11.26 5.35
N VAL A 86 -5.43 -11.30 5.53
CA VAL A 86 -6.31 -12.17 4.74
C VAL A 86 -6.31 -11.76 3.26
N THR A 87 -6.44 -10.45 2.98
CA THR A 87 -6.48 -9.96 1.59
C THR A 87 -5.13 -10.11 0.89
N ILE A 88 -4.00 -9.95 1.59
CA ILE A 88 -2.66 -10.20 1.04
C ILE A 88 -2.54 -11.66 0.59
N VAL A 89 -2.95 -12.62 1.43
CA VAL A 89 -2.93 -14.04 1.04
C VAL A 89 -3.82 -14.27 -0.17
N GLY A 90 -5.06 -13.72 -0.16
CA GLY A 90 -5.99 -13.84 -1.29
C GLY A 90 -5.40 -13.30 -2.59
N VAL A 91 -4.88 -12.07 -2.57
CA VAL A 91 -4.27 -11.42 -3.74
C VAL A 91 -3.02 -12.18 -4.21
N CYS A 92 -2.12 -12.56 -3.31
CA CYS A 92 -0.90 -13.28 -3.70
C CYS A 92 -1.21 -14.62 -4.36
N VAL A 93 -2.13 -15.40 -3.80
CA VAL A 93 -2.50 -16.70 -4.35
C VAL A 93 -3.23 -16.53 -5.68
N SER A 94 -4.31 -15.77 -5.71
CA SER A 94 -5.15 -15.64 -6.90
C SER A 94 -4.41 -14.96 -8.05
N SER A 95 -3.76 -13.80 -7.77
CA SER A 95 -3.06 -13.05 -8.82
C SER A 95 -1.85 -13.81 -9.39
N SER A 96 -1.13 -14.59 -8.55
CA SER A 96 -0.01 -15.38 -9.07
C SER A 96 -0.47 -16.54 -9.97
N LEU A 97 -1.56 -17.22 -9.63
CA LEU A 97 -2.15 -18.25 -10.46
C LEU A 97 -2.65 -17.70 -11.79
N VAL A 98 -3.41 -16.60 -11.73
CA VAL A 98 -3.93 -15.91 -12.92
C VAL A 98 -2.77 -15.38 -13.80
N ALA A 99 -1.77 -14.75 -13.17
CA ALA A 99 -0.59 -14.25 -13.87
C ALA A 99 0.21 -15.38 -14.55
N TYR A 100 0.32 -16.55 -13.91
CA TYR A 100 0.96 -17.74 -14.49
C TYR A 100 0.20 -18.22 -15.73
N GLY A 101 -1.13 -18.33 -15.64
CA GLY A 101 -1.97 -18.70 -16.78
C GLY A 101 -1.85 -17.75 -17.97
N PHE A 102 -1.74 -16.43 -17.69
CA PHE A 102 -1.58 -15.43 -18.74
C PHE A 102 -0.13 -15.24 -19.24
N SER A 103 0.87 -15.74 -18.55
CA SER A 103 2.28 -15.59 -18.96
C SER A 103 2.90 -16.86 -19.53
N ARG A 104 2.64 -18.02 -18.91
CA ARG A 104 3.38 -19.27 -19.16
C ARG A 104 2.58 -20.32 -19.92
N ILE A 105 1.28 -20.35 -19.73
CA ILE A 105 0.42 -21.32 -20.41
C ILE A 105 -0.02 -20.75 -21.75
N ARG A 106 0.12 -21.52 -22.83
CA ARG A 106 -0.30 -21.14 -24.19
C ARG A 106 -1.72 -21.67 -24.44
N TRP A 107 -2.66 -20.76 -24.61
CA TRP A 107 -4.05 -21.09 -24.96
C TRP A 107 -4.67 -20.01 -25.85
N ARG A 108 -5.72 -20.40 -26.59
CA ARG A 108 -6.38 -19.51 -27.59
C ARG A 108 -7.17 -18.42 -26.86
N GLY A 109 -6.95 -17.15 -27.25
CA GLY A 109 -7.65 -16.00 -26.66
C GLY A 109 -6.96 -15.38 -25.43
N ARG A 110 -5.80 -15.94 -24.98
CA ARG A 110 -5.04 -15.47 -23.81
C ARG A 110 -4.81 -13.96 -23.79
N ASP A 111 -4.27 -13.44 -24.89
CA ASP A 111 -3.85 -12.03 -24.93
C ASP A 111 -5.06 -11.08 -25.03
N ILE A 112 -6.15 -11.52 -25.70
CA ILE A 112 -7.40 -10.77 -25.79
C ILE A 112 -8.04 -10.68 -24.39
N LEU A 113 -8.18 -11.81 -23.70
CA LEU A 113 -8.76 -11.81 -22.33
C LEU A 113 -7.89 -11.04 -21.35
N PHE A 114 -6.56 -11.09 -21.50
CA PHE A 114 -5.68 -10.25 -20.70
C PHE A 114 -5.92 -8.75 -20.94
N GLN A 115 -6.06 -8.33 -22.21
CA GLN A 115 -6.40 -6.94 -22.54
C GLN A 115 -7.75 -6.51 -21.99
N VAL A 116 -8.78 -7.37 -22.08
CA VAL A 116 -10.09 -7.13 -21.47
C VAL A 116 -9.96 -6.97 -19.97
N MET A 117 -9.24 -7.87 -19.31
CA MET A 117 -8.98 -7.78 -17.86
C MET A 117 -8.31 -6.45 -17.49
N VAL A 118 -7.26 -6.04 -18.21
CA VAL A 118 -6.60 -4.74 -17.98
C VAL A 118 -7.56 -3.59 -18.28
N GLY A 119 -8.40 -3.70 -19.31
CA GLY A 119 -9.44 -2.72 -19.63
C GLY A 119 -10.43 -2.48 -18.49
N THR A 120 -10.66 -3.47 -17.63
CA THR A 120 -11.54 -3.27 -16.45
C THR A 120 -11.01 -2.26 -15.43
N LEU A 121 -9.69 -1.95 -15.45
CA LEU A 121 -9.12 -0.88 -14.62
C LEU A 121 -9.66 0.51 -14.98
N LEU A 122 -10.20 0.69 -16.17
CA LEU A 122 -10.82 1.95 -16.60
C LEU A 122 -12.24 2.13 -16.06
N ILE A 123 -12.84 1.08 -15.49
CA ILE A 123 -14.20 1.16 -14.91
C ILE A 123 -14.11 1.91 -13.58
N PRO A 124 -14.77 3.07 -13.43
CA PRO A 124 -14.72 3.81 -12.19
C PRO A 124 -15.33 3.00 -11.03
N PHE A 125 -14.65 2.98 -9.89
CA PHE A 125 -15.11 2.27 -8.69
C PHE A 125 -16.56 2.64 -8.32
N PHE A 126 -16.92 3.93 -8.38
CA PHE A 126 -18.25 4.41 -8.03
C PHE A 126 -19.36 3.86 -8.96
N ALA A 127 -19.05 3.51 -10.20
CA ALA A 127 -20.02 2.90 -11.11
C ALA A 127 -20.41 1.47 -10.68
N THR A 128 -19.51 0.76 -10.04
CA THR A 128 -19.72 -0.62 -9.58
C THR A 128 -20.21 -0.70 -8.12
N LEU A 129 -20.12 0.37 -7.36
CA LEU A 129 -20.35 0.39 -5.92
C LEU A 129 -21.76 -0.06 -5.55
N ILE A 130 -22.80 0.56 -6.15
CA ILE A 130 -24.22 0.24 -5.83
C ILE A 130 -24.59 -1.18 -6.24
N PRO A 131 -24.28 -1.64 -7.49
CA PRO A 131 -24.52 -3.03 -7.87
C PRO A 131 -23.83 -4.06 -6.96
N LEU A 132 -22.56 -3.82 -6.61
CA LEU A 132 -21.81 -4.72 -5.73
C LEU A 132 -22.39 -4.73 -4.31
N PHE A 133 -22.74 -3.56 -3.77
CA PHE A 133 -23.39 -3.47 -2.45
C PHE A 133 -24.69 -4.28 -2.42
N THR A 134 -25.54 -4.12 -3.43
CA THR A 134 -26.80 -4.83 -3.54
C THR A 134 -26.59 -6.35 -3.61
N MET A 135 -25.62 -6.79 -4.42
CA MET A 135 -25.24 -8.19 -4.55
C MET A 135 -24.75 -8.76 -3.21
N TYR A 136 -23.82 -8.09 -2.53
CA TYR A 136 -23.30 -8.56 -1.23
C TYR A 136 -24.35 -8.54 -0.13
N LYS A 137 -25.30 -7.58 -0.19
CA LYS A 137 -26.45 -7.56 0.73
C LYS A 137 -27.38 -8.76 0.53
N GLN A 138 -27.64 -9.15 -0.72
CA GLN A 138 -28.44 -10.36 -1.04
C GLN A 138 -27.77 -11.64 -0.54
N PHE A 139 -26.43 -11.70 -0.57
CA PHE A 139 -25.66 -12.82 -0.03
C PHE A 139 -25.43 -12.76 1.49
N HIS A 140 -26.04 -11.81 2.21
CA HIS A 140 -25.86 -11.61 3.65
C HIS A 140 -24.40 -11.40 4.08
N MET A 141 -23.57 -10.81 3.21
CA MET A 141 -22.14 -10.60 3.46
C MET A 141 -21.85 -9.23 4.10
N VAL A 142 -22.83 -8.30 4.09
CA VAL A 142 -22.68 -6.95 4.64
C VAL A 142 -22.73 -6.99 6.16
N GLY A 143 -21.99 -6.09 6.81
CA GLY A 143 -21.87 -6.01 8.27
C GLY A 143 -20.48 -6.41 8.80
N TRP A 144 -19.67 -7.04 7.94
CA TRP A 144 -18.33 -7.50 8.25
C TRP A 144 -17.40 -7.40 7.02
N TYR A 145 -16.20 -7.98 7.10
CA TYR A 145 -15.15 -7.88 6.08
C TYR A 145 -15.34 -8.77 4.84
N LEU A 146 -16.34 -9.66 4.79
CA LEU A 146 -16.52 -10.62 3.69
C LEU A 146 -16.50 -9.96 2.29
N PRO A 147 -17.22 -8.84 2.05
CA PRO A 147 -17.22 -8.16 0.74
C PRO A 147 -15.83 -7.66 0.32
N LEU A 148 -14.97 -7.38 1.29
CA LEU A 148 -13.62 -6.86 1.06
C LEU A 148 -12.57 -7.96 0.91
N MET A 149 -12.81 -9.12 1.54
CA MET A 149 -11.85 -10.24 1.57
C MET A 149 -12.09 -11.25 0.45
N ILE A 150 -13.32 -11.73 0.26
CA ILE A 150 -13.62 -12.82 -0.68
C ILE A 150 -13.19 -12.50 -2.12
N PRO A 151 -13.47 -11.32 -2.68
CA PRO A 151 -13.06 -11.02 -4.05
C PRO A 151 -11.56 -11.16 -4.29
N THR A 152 -10.74 -10.93 -3.27
CA THR A 152 -9.28 -11.02 -3.40
C THR A 152 -8.80 -12.43 -3.73
N PHE A 153 -9.55 -13.47 -3.31
CA PHE A 153 -9.27 -14.87 -3.66
C PHE A 153 -9.77 -15.25 -5.06
N LEU A 154 -10.62 -14.43 -5.66
CA LEU A 154 -11.23 -14.67 -6.98
C LEU A 154 -10.54 -13.91 -8.12
N GLY A 155 -9.31 -13.43 -7.90
CA GLY A 155 -8.55 -12.75 -8.94
C GLY A 155 -8.96 -11.28 -9.17
N SER A 156 -9.58 -10.63 -8.21
CA SER A 156 -10.07 -9.26 -8.35
C SER A 156 -8.95 -8.20 -8.50
N SER A 157 -7.72 -8.51 -8.09
CA SER A 157 -6.60 -7.56 -8.19
C SER A 157 -5.94 -7.60 -9.56
N VAL A 158 -6.52 -6.87 -10.51
CA VAL A 158 -6.00 -6.77 -11.89
C VAL A 158 -4.58 -6.19 -11.90
N PHE A 159 -4.33 -5.16 -11.09
CA PHE A 159 -2.99 -4.54 -11.00
C PHE A 159 -1.92 -5.53 -10.53
N SER A 160 -2.20 -6.30 -9.47
CA SER A 160 -1.26 -7.31 -8.97
C SER A 160 -1.01 -8.42 -9.98
N THR A 161 -2.07 -8.85 -10.68
CA THR A 161 -1.98 -9.84 -11.76
C THR A 161 -1.13 -9.31 -12.92
N PHE A 162 -1.34 -8.06 -13.34
CA PHE A 162 -0.53 -7.41 -14.35
C PHE A 162 0.95 -7.37 -13.95
N LEU A 163 1.27 -6.90 -12.74
CA LEU A 163 2.63 -6.80 -12.23
C LEU A 163 3.33 -8.16 -12.21
N LEU A 164 2.67 -9.17 -11.67
CA LEU A 164 3.21 -10.53 -11.59
C LEU A 164 3.40 -11.14 -12.99
N ARG A 165 2.43 -10.95 -13.92
CA ARG A 165 2.57 -11.40 -15.31
C ARG A 165 3.79 -10.78 -15.98
N GLN A 166 4.00 -9.47 -15.86
CA GLN A 166 5.16 -8.81 -16.44
C GLN A 166 6.46 -9.39 -15.87
N PHE A 167 6.52 -9.61 -14.56
CA PHE A 167 7.69 -10.22 -13.94
C PHE A 167 7.88 -11.67 -14.43
N PHE A 168 6.85 -12.50 -14.44
CA PHE A 168 6.96 -13.88 -14.91
C PHE A 168 7.48 -13.98 -16.35
N MET A 169 7.11 -13.04 -17.22
CA MET A 169 7.61 -12.99 -18.60
C MET A 169 9.12 -12.69 -18.69
N THR A 170 9.74 -12.10 -17.66
CA THR A 170 11.20 -11.86 -17.64
C THR A 170 12.01 -13.12 -17.32
N ILE A 171 11.38 -14.16 -16.74
CA ILE A 171 12.04 -15.41 -16.40
C ILE A 171 12.25 -16.22 -17.69
N PRO A 172 13.45 -16.74 -18.02
CA PRO A 172 13.69 -17.52 -19.23
C PRO A 172 12.75 -18.73 -19.38
N GLU A 173 12.15 -18.91 -20.57
CA GLU A 173 11.24 -20.04 -20.83
C GLU A 173 11.97 -21.38 -20.79
N SER A 174 13.26 -21.40 -21.13
CA SER A 174 14.12 -22.58 -21.06
C SER A 174 14.13 -23.30 -19.71
N LEU A 175 13.92 -22.57 -18.60
CA LEU A 175 13.81 -23.18 -17.27
C LEU A 175 12.53 -24.02 -17.14
N SER A 176 11.43 -23.53 -17.70
CA SER A 176 10.16 -24.27 -17.71
C SER A 176 10.23 -25.48 -18.66
N ASP A 177 10.91 -25.32 -19.81
CA ASP A 177 11.07 -26.41 -20.79
C ASP A 177 11.97 -27.52 -20.26
N ALA A 178 13.08 -27.19 -19.62
CA ALA A 178 13.94 -28.18 -18.96
C ALA A 178 13.17 -28.98 -17.91
N ALA A 179 12.38 -28.30 -17.07
CA ALA A 179 11.57 -28.96 -16.06
C ALA A 179 10.49 -29.88 -16.68
N ARG A 180 9.91 -29.52 -17.85
CA ARG A 180 8.96 -30.39 -18.56
C ARG A 180 9.65 -31.66 -19.09
N VAL A 181 10.89 -31.55 -19.59
CA VAL A 181 11.71 -32.70 -19.99
C VAL A 181 11.99 -33.61 -18.80
N ASP A 182 12.21 -33.04 -17.61
CA ASP A 182 12.39 -33.78 -16.36
C ASP A 182 11.08 -34.36 -15.80
N GLY A 183 9.94 -34.19 -16.50
CA GLY A 183 8.64 -34.75 -16.11
C GLY A 183 7.84 -33.89 -15.14
N ALA A 184 8.22 -32.63 -14.88
CA ALA A 184 7.46 -31.73 -14.04
C ALA A 184 6.13 -31.32 -14.70
N ASN A 185 5.04 -31.38 -13.95
CA ASN A 185 3.76 -30.82 -14.38
C ASN A 185 3.72 -29.29 -14.17
N GLU A 186 2.74 -28.62 -14.77
CA GLU A 186 2.61 -27.16 -14.70
C GLU A 186 2.52 -26.61 -13.27
N PHE A 187 1.86 -27.32 -12.34
CA PHE A 187 1.79 -26.91 -10.94
C PHE A 187 3.15 -27.01 -10.22
N MET A 188 3.96 -28.01 -10.56
CA MET A 188 5.34 -28.13 -10.04
C MET A 188 6.23 -27.01 -10.59
N ILE A 189 6.11 -26.69 -11.88
CA ILE A 189 6.86 -25.57 -12.52
C ILE A 189 6.46 -24.26 -11.86
N PHE A 190 5.16 -24.01 -11.70
CA PHE A 190 4.66 -22.83 -11.01
C PHE A 190 5.19 -22.71 -9.59
N SER A 191 5.00 -23.74 -8.77
CA SER A 191 5.25 -23.68 -7.31
C SER A 191 6.72 -23.77 -6.96
N ARG A 192 7.53 -24.56 -7.71
CA ARG A 192 8.94 -24.83 -7.38
C ARG A 192 9.94 -24.00 -8.15
N ILE A 193 9.56 -23.43 -9.30
CA ILE A 193 10.47 -22.66 -10.15
C ILE A 193 10.02 -21.19 -10.21
N ILE A 194 8.84 -20.94 -10.79
CA ILE A 194 8.41 -19.56 -11.10
C ILE A 194 8.12 -18.77 -9.83
N LEU A 195 7.33 -19.30 -8.89
CA LEU A 195 6.94 -18.59 -7.70
C LEU A 195 8.13 -18.25 -6.76
N PRO A 196 9.10 -19.15 -6.52
CA PRO A 196 10.31 -18.82 -5.77
C PRO A 196 11.18 -17.75 -6.44
N MET A 197 11.30 -17.76 -7.77
CA MET A 197 12.02 -16.72 -8.51
C MET A 197 11.31 -15.37 -8.47
N ALA A 198 10.00 -15.36 -8.31
CA ALA A 198 9.17 -14.17 -8.27
C ALA A 198 9.03 -13.55 -6.86
N LYS A 199 9.78 -14.01 -5.86
CA LYS A 199 9.75 -13.43 -4.50
C LYS A 199 9.86 -11.90 -4.47
N PRO A 200 10.72 -11.22 -5.27
CA PRO A 200 10.78 -9.76 -5.28
C PRO A 200 9.47 -9.11 -5.77
N ALA A 201 8.85 -9.67 -6.81
CA ALA A 201 7.58 -9.17 -7.32
C ALA A 201 6.42 -9.42 -6.34
N LEU A 202 6.39 -10.60 -5.71
CA LEU A 202 5.44 -10.92 -4.65
C LEU A 202 5.59 -9.97 -3.46
N ALA A 203 6.82 -9.66 -3.04
CA ALA A 203 7.05 -8.69 -1.97
C ALA A 203 6.50 -7.30 -2.32
N THR A 204 6.57 -6.90 -3.59
CA THR A 204 5.95 -5.66 -4.08
C THR A 204 4.42 -5.72 -4.01
N VAL A 205 3.82 -6.84 -4.42
CA VAL A 205 2.36 -7.06 -4.31
C VAL A 205 1.90 -7.01 -2.85
N ILE A 206 2.61 -7.69 -1.95
CA ILE A 206 2.34 -7.69 -0.51
C ILE A 206 2.36 -6.26 0.04
N LEU A 207 3.38 -5.49 -0.31
CA LEU A 207 3.55 -4.11 0.15
C LEU A 207 2.40 -3.22 -0.33
N PHE A 208 2.06 -3.26 -1.62
CA PHE A 208 0.96 -2.46 -2.17
C PHE A 208 -0.38 -2.85 -1.56
N GLN A 209 -0.64 -4.15 -1.39
CA GLN A 209 -1.88 -4.61 -0.76
C GLN A 209 -1.96 -4.20 0.71
N PHE A 210 -0.85 -4.24 1.44
CA PHE A 210 -0.81 -3.76 2.81
C PHE A 210 -1.12 -2.27 2.90
N ILE A 211 -0.44 -1.43 2.08
CA ILE A 211 -0.67 0.01 2.05
C ILE A 211 -2.13 0.33 1.67
N TYR A 212 -2.68 -0.41 0.70
CA TYR A 212 -4.08 -0.29 0.32
C TYR A 212 -5.01 -0.54 1.50
N CYS A 213 -4.89 -1.68 2.17
CA CYS A 213 -5.76 -2.04 3.30
C CYS A 213 -5.58 -1.11 4.51
N TRP A 214 -4.35 -0.64 4.76
CA TRP A 214 -4.06 0.27 5.86
C TRP A 214 -4.76 1.62 5.70
N ASN A 215 -4.88 2.10 4.47
CA ASN A 215 -5.51 3.39 4.14
C ASN A 215 -6.96 3.24 3.65
N ASP A 216 -7.47 2.03 3.50
CA ASP A 216 -8.82 1.81 2.99
C ASP A 216 -9.86 2.32 4.00
N PHE A 217 -10.50 3.41 3.63
CA PHE A 217 -11.56 4.03 4.41
C PHE A 217 -12.94 3.72 3.82
N LEU A 218 -13.05 3.85 2.50
CA LEU A 218 -14.35 3.82 1.83
C LEU A 218 -14.98 2.43 1.81
N GLY A 219 -14.17 1.39 1.56
CA GLY A 219 -14.64 0.00 1.60
C GLY A 219 -15.23 -0.37 2.96
N PRO A 220 -14.47 -0.25 4.06
CA PRO A 220 -14.99 -0.48 5.40
C PRO A 220 -16.19 0.40 5.77
N LEU A 221 -16.21 1.68 5.38
CA LEU A 221 -17.33 2.59 5.64
C LEU A 221 -18.63 2.09 5.05
N ILE A 222 -18.58 1.47 3.87
CA ILE A 222 -19.77 0.97 3.16
C ILE A 222 -20.25 -0.36 3.73
N TYR A 223 -19.31 -1.25 4.08
CA TYR A 223 -19.66 -2.64 4.39
C TYR A 223 -19.66 -3.00 5.87
N ILE A 224 -19.03 -2.20 6.74
CA ILE A 224 -18.88 -2.52 8.17
C ILE A 224 -19.77 -1.58 9.01
N ASN A 225 -20.77 -2.14 9.68
CA ASN A 225 -21.73 -1.36 10.46
C ASN A 225 -21.44 -1.36 11.97
N ASN A 226 -20.63 -2.30 12.47
CA ASN A 226 -20.37 -2.46 13.89
C ASN A 226 -18.96 -1.93 14.23
N GLN A 227 -18.90 -0.99 15.18
CA GLN A 227 -17.64 -0.36 15.64
C GLN A 227 -16.62 -1.37 16.18
N VAL A 228 -17.05 -2.54 16.68
CA VAL A 228 -16.15 -3.61 17.12
C VAL A 228 -15.22 -4.07 15.99
N TRP A 229 -15.69 -3.99 14.74
CA TRP A 229 -14.96 -4.42 13.54
C TRP A 229 -14.32 -3.25 12.78
N PHE A 230 -14.35 -2.03 13.30
CA PHE A 230 -13.75 -0.90 12.60
C PHE A 230 -12.24 -1.10 12.42
N PRO A 231 -11.74 -0.91 11.19
CA PRO A 231 -10.31 -0.78 10.95
C PRO A 231 -9.81 0.58 11.44
N LEU A 232 -8.49 0.77 11.42
CA LEU A 232 -7.83 1.96 11.90
C LEU A 232 -8.32 3.23 11.19
N SER A 233 -8.57 3.18 9.90
CA SER A 233 -9.08 4.31 9.10
C SER A 233 -10.46 4.79 9.59
N LEU A 234 -11.40 3.88 9.86
CA LEU A 234 -12.69 4.22 10.46
C LEU A 234 -12.55 4.64 11.91
N GLY A 235 -11.64 4.00 12.65
CA GLY A 235 -11.33 4.38 14.02
C GLY A 235 -10.82 5.81 14.13
N LEU A 236 -9.93 6.24 13.22
CA LEU A 236 -9.46 7.63 13.15
C LEU A 236 -10.59 8.61 12.82
N ASN A 237 -11.49 8.24 11.92
CA ASN A 237 -12.66 9.05 11.60
C ASN A 237 -13.61 9.18 12.82
N LEU A 238 -13.78 8.10 13.58
CA LEU A 238 -14.55 8.13 14.82
C LEU A 238 -13.91 9.06 15.86
N ILE A 239 -12.58 9.00 16.02
CA ILE A 239 -11.84 9.90 16.91
C ILE A 239 -12.02 11.36 16.46
N LEU A 240 -11.86 11.64 15.18
CA LEU A 240 -12.09 12.98 14.62
C LEU A 240 -13.51 13.48 14.89
N GLY A 241 -14.53 12.64 14.69
CA GLY A 241 -15.92 13.00 14.92
C GLY A 241 -16.29 13.20 16.39
N THR A 242 -15.66 12.44 17.30
CA THR A 242 -15.96 12.47 18.74
C THR A 242 -15.18 13.58 19.46
N TYR A 243 -13.92 13.79 19.07
CA TYR A 243 -12.98 14.71 19.74
C TYR A 243 -12.62 15.91 18.84
N THR A 244 -13.61 16.47 18.15
CA THR A 244 -13.43 17.59 17.21
C THR A 244 -12.80 18.84 17.83
N THR A 245 -12.89 19.01 19.16
CA THR A 245 -12.30 20.12 19.90
C THR A 245 -10.91 19.81 20.45
N ASP A 246 -10.50 18.53 20.46
CA ASP A 246 -9.23 18.07 21.05
C ASP A 246 -8.21 17.71 19.95
N TRP A 247 -7.80 18.72 19.19
CA TRP A 247 -6.85 18.56 18.10
C TRP A 247 -5.56 17.81 18.47
N PRO A 248 -4.94 18.03 19.67
CA PRO A 248 -3.77 17.27 20.08
C PRO A 248 -4.01 15.75 20.12
N TRP A 249 -5.20 15.29 20.54
CA TRP A 249 -5.55 13.88 20.56
C TRP A 249 -5.75 13.31 19.15
N VAL A 250 -6.42 14.06 18.28
CA VAL A 250 -6.58 13.68 16.87
C VAL A 250 -5.22 13.56 16.19
N MET A 251 -4.31 14.51 16.44
CA MET A 251 -2.95 14.47 15.88
C MET A 251 -2.09 13.35 16.50
N ALA A 252 -2.29 13.02 17.78
CA ALA A 252 -1.63 11.87 18.41
C ALA A 252 -2.09 10.55 17.79
N ALA A 253 -3.40 10.40 17.55
CA ALA A 253 -3.95 9.23 16.86
C ALA A 253 -3.43 9.10 15.42
N ALA A 254 -3.43 10.20 14.67
CA ALA A 254 -2.89 10.24 13.31
C ALA A 254 -1.39 9.91 13.27
N THR A 255 -0.61 10.44 14.22
CA THR A 255 0.82 10.12 14.35
C THR A 255 1.04 8.64 14.64
N ALA A 256 0.30 8.07 15.61
CA ALA A 256 0.39 6.65 15.95
C ALA A 256 -0.02 5.75 14.76
N ALA A 257 -1.03 6.16 13.99
CA ALA A 257 -1.48 5.43 12.81
C ALA A 257 -0.49 5.53 11.62
N THR A 258 0.24 6.62 11.50
CA THR A 258 1.22 6.83 10.43
C THR A 258 2.55 6.11 10.69
N ALA A 259 2.94 5.95 11.96
CA ALA A 259 4.21 5.35 12.36
C ALA A 259 4.47 3.95 11.74
N PRO A 260 3.52 2.99 11.72
CA PRO A 260 3.74 1.67 11.11
C PRO A 260 4.04 1.74 9.61
N ILE A 261 3.41 2.67 8.86
CA ILE A 261 3.68 2.83 7.42
C ILE A 261 5.10 3.36 7.21
N ILE A 262 5.52 4.35 8.01
CA ILE A 262 6.89 4.90 7.94
C ILE A 262 7.91 3.80 8.24
N ILE A 263 7.68 3.02 9.29
CA ILE A 263 8.55 1.90 9.68
C ILE A 263 8.61 0.87 8.54
N LEU A 264 7.46 0.47 8.01
CA LEU A 264 7.39 -0.46 6.89
C LEU A 264 8.16 0.05 5.67
N PHE A 265 8.03 1.34 5.34
CA PHE A 265 8.76 1.96 4.23
C PHE A 265 10.28 1.84 4.40
N PHE A 266 10.82 2.11 5.59
CA PHE A 266 12.27 1.98 5.83
C PHE A 266 12.78 0.55 5.62
N PHE A 267 12.00 -0.46 5.95
CA PHE A 267 12.37 -1.86 5.71
C PHE A 267 12.21 -2.28 4.25
N THR A 268 11.24 -1.72 3.54
CA THR A 268 10.86 -2.18 2.20
C THR A 268 11.35 -1.28 1.06
N GLN A 269 11.94 -0.11 1.35
CA GLN A 269 12.36 0.88 0.34
C GLN A 269 13.24 0.29 -0.78
N ARG A 270 14.14 -0.65 -0.46
CA ARG A 270 14.99 -1.30 -1.47
C ARG A 270 14.18 -2.17 -2.43
N THR A 271 13.24 -2.94 -1.91
CA THR A 271 12.34 -3.80 -2.69
C THR A 271 11.40 -2.95 -3.55
N PHE A 272 10.94 -1.82 -3.01
CA PHE A 272 10.09 -0.86 -3.71
C PHE A 272 10.81 -0.25 -4.94
N ILE A 273 12.05 0.21 -4.76
CA ILE A 273 12.85 0.78 -5.85
C ILE A 273 13.12 -0.27 -6.93
N GLN A 274 13.42 -1.51 -6.56
CA GLN A 274 13.63 -2.61 -7.52
C GLN A 274 12.33 -2.96 -8.27
N GLY A 275 11.19 -3.00 -7.59
CA GLY A 275 9.89 -3.27 -8.20
C GLY A 275 9.47 -2.21 -9.25
N ILE A 276 9.72 -0.94 -8.98
CA ILE A 276 9.47 0.17 -9.92
C ILE A 276 10.46 0.15 -11.08
N ALA A 277 11.74 -0.17 -10.84
CA ALA A 277 12.75 -0.22 -11.88
C ALA A 277 12.45 -1.29 -12.95
N ILE A 278 11.82 -2.40 -12.57
CA ILE A 278 11.38 -3.45 -13.49
C ILE A 278 10.31 -2.91 -14.47
N GLN A 279 9.47 -1.98 -14.04
CA GLN A 279 8.48 -1.33 -14.91
C GLN A 279 9.13 -0.34 -15.92
N GLY A 280 10.24 0.31 -15.53
CA GLY A 280 10.93 1.30 -16.38
C GLY A 280 11.81 0.70 -17.48
N THR A 281 12.24 -0.55 -17.35
CA THR A 281 13.08 -1.22 -18.35
C THR A 281 12.30 -1.95 -19.45
N GLY A 282 11.00 -2.17 -19.26
CA GLY A 282 10.11 -2.83 -20.25
C GLY A 282 9.70 -1.96 -21.45
N VAL A 283 10.14 -0.69 -21.53
CA VAL A 283 9.76 0.25 -22.63
C VAL A 283 10.90 0.46 -23.62
N LYS A 284 11.96 -0.32 -23.53
CA LYS A 284 13.03 -0.30 -24.57
C LYS A 284 13.07 -1.65 -25.28
N GLY A 285 12.26 -1.78 -26.29
CA GLY A 285 12.24 -2.83 -27.27
C GLY A 285 11.36 -2.45 -28.42
#